data_a76fda8774322a0db9e93de2734d72dd
#
_entry.id   a76fda8774322a0db9e93de2734d72dd
#
_cell.length_a   1.000
_cell.length_b   1.000
_cell.length_c   1.000
_cell.angle_alpha   90.00
_cell.angle_beta   90.00
_cell.angle_gamma   90.00
#
_symmetry.space_group_name_H-M   'P 1'
#
loop_
_entity.id
_entity.type
_entity.pdbx_description
1 polymer ?
#
loop_
_entity_poly.entity_id
_entity_poly.type
_entity_poly.pdbx_seq_one_letter_code
_entity_poly.pdbx_strand_id
1 'polypeptide(L)'
;MSNTASTATSSHGTKPKPRLTLGQIFFMSFGFLGIQFGFALQNGNASRILRSFGADVDQLPAFWIVAPLMGMLVQPLIGHYSDRTWNRVGRRKPYFLAGALLSSVALLFLPNAGAFASVVPALWIGAGIVMIMDASFNVAMEPFRALVADNLPDAQSTSGFAVQTFLIGVGAVAGSELPSWLAKLGFSQEAGPSGVADNIKYAFYIGAAVFMIAILVTVFFSKEYAPAEYEQYHGVQSEATKKAGLSEILIDFKKMPRTMKQLGLVQFFSWFALFSMWVFTTDAVATHVYKLSGDDVLSVAYNEAGNKVGSAFGTYNLVAAIYALFLPVVAKFLGRKGTHAFSLFAGGIGLVSIYFIKDPAMLSYSMIGVGLAWASILAMPYVILSGSIPAGKLGIYMGIFNFFITLPQIINGVCGGWIVKHIYGGQPIYAIVLAGFLMLCASVSVLFVYDPGASKLARK
;
A
#
# COMPACT_ATOMS: atom_id res chain seq x y z
N MET A 1 18.32 30.81 -57.65
CA MET A 1 16.94 30.53 -57.27
C MET A 1 16.93 29.12 -56.67
N SER A 2 17.13 29.03 -55.36
CA SER A 2 17.13 27.77 -54.63
C SER A 2 15.83 27.69 -53.79
N ASN A 3 14.96 26.78 -54.19
CA ASN A 3 13.72 26.47 -53.43
C ASN A 3 14.08 25.59 -52.23
N THR A 4 14.11 26.18 -51.06
CA THR A 4 14.10 25.48 -49.79
C THR A 4 12.65 25.11 -49.45
N ALA A 5 12.27 23.86 -49.77
CA ALA A 5 11.02 23.28 -49.27
C ALA A 5 11.15 23.07 -47.75
N SER A 6 10.47 23.93 -47.01
CA SER A 6 10.23 23.78 -45.55
C SER A 6 9.33 22.56 -45.35
N THR A 7 9.89 21.45 -44.88
CA THR A 7 9.11 20.33 -44.36
C THR A 7 8.51 20.76 -43.02
N ALA A 8 7.29 21.28 -43.08
CA ALA A 8 6.47 21.46 -41.90
C ALA A 8 6.14 20.06 -41.31
N THR A 9 6.83 19.66 -40.26
CA THR A 9 6.43 18.58 -39.40
C THR A 9 5.08 18.94 -38.79
N SER A 10 4.01 18.39 -39.33
CA SER A 10 2.67 18.47 -38.72
C SER A 10 2.73 17.82 -37.32
N SER A 11 2.81 18.63 -36.29
CA SER A 11 2.48 18.22 -34.95
C SER A 11 1.01 17.77 -34.96
N HIS A 12 0.75 16.47 -34.93
CA HIS A 12 -0.59 15.93 -34.69
C HIS A 12 -0.97 16.36 -33.28
N GLY A 13 -1.71 17.47 -33.16
CA GLY A 13 -2.22 18.00 -31.91
C GLY A 13 -3.17 16.99 -31.28
N THR A 14 -2.83 16.51 -30.13
CA THR A 14 -3.75 15.72 -29.29
C THR A 14 -4.95 16.61 -28.95
N LYS A 15 -6.16 16.10 -29.13
CA LYS A 15 -7.37 16.79 -28.64
C LYS A 15 -7.29 16.97 -27.12
N PRO A 16 -7.68 18.13 -26.57
CA PRO A 16 -7.74 18.27 -25.12
C PRO A 16 -8.82 17.32 -24.54
N LYS A 17 -8.48 16.62 -23.47
CA LYS A 17 -9.44 15.78 -22.74
C LYS A 17 -10.60 16.61 -22.21
N PRO A 18 -11.85 16.11 -22.24
CA PRO A 18 -13.01 16.84 -21.69
C PRO A 18 -12.85 17.05 -20.19
N ARG A 19 -13.27 18.20 -19.71
CA ARG A 19 -13.30 18.47 -18.27
C ARG A 19 -14.36 17.63 -17.58
N LEU A 20 -13.99 17.05 -16.44
CA LEU A 20 -14.90 16.28 -15.59
C LEU A 20 -15.43 17.15 -14.46
N THR A 21 -16.68 16.93 -14.06
CA THR A 21 -17.25 17.56 -12.85
C THR A 21 -16.63 16.90 -11.61
N LEU A 22 -16.65 17.59 -10.47
CA LEU A 22 -16.17 17.01 -9.20
C LEU A 22 -16.91 15.72 -8.84
N GLY A 23 -18.21 15.62 -9.11
CA GLY A 23 -18.99 14.41 -8.92
C GLY A 23 -18.50 13.23 -9.79
N GLN A 24 -18.17 13.50 -11.07
CA GLN A 24 -17.62 12.48 -11.97
C GLN A 24 -16.23 11.99 -11.47
N ILE A 25 -15.37 12.92 -11.02
CA ILE A 25 -14.06 12.59 -10.44
C ILE A 25 -14.23 11.75 -9.18
N PHE A 26 -15.18 12.12 -8.30
CA PHE A 26 -15.48 11.41 -7.07
C PHE A 26 -15.94 9.96 -7.34
N PHE A 27 -16.98 9.78 -8.18
CA PHE A 27 -17.49 8.45 -8.50
C PHE A 27 -16.49 7.60 -9.29
N MET A 28 -15.73 8.19 -10.18
CA MET A 28 -14.64 7.50 -10.88
C MET A 28 -13.58 7.00 -9.93
N SER A 29 -13.26 7.75 -8.86
CA SER A 29 -12.25 7.41 -7.86
C SER A 29 -12.78 6.56 -6.70
N PHE A 30 -14.10 6.32 -6.62
CA PHE A 30 -14.75 5.72 -5.47
C PHE A 30 -14.25 4.30 -5.12
N GLY A 31 -13.84 3.53 -6.13
CA GLY A 31 -13.27 2.20 -5.92
C GLY A 31 -11.99 2.19 -5.08
N PHE A 32 -11.23 3.29 -5.00
CA PHE A 32 -10.07 3.38 -4.10
C PHE A 32 -10.47 3.26 -2.62
N LEU A 33 -11.66 3.76 -2.25
CA LEU A 33 -12.20 3.56 -0.91
C LEU A 33 -12.34 2.06 -0.60
N GLY A 34 -12.96 1.29 -1.50
CA GLY A 34 -13.14 -0.15 -1.32
C GLY A 34 -11.83 -0.92 -1.27
N ILE A 35 -10.90 -0.62 -2.17
CA ILE A 35 -9.58 -1.27 -2.21
C ILE A 35 -8.83 -1.01 -0.90
N GLN A 36 -8.78 0.24 -0.43
CA GLN A 36 -8.07 0.58 0.81
C GLN A 36 -8.77 0.07 2.06
N PHE A 37 -10.09 -0.04 2.04
CA PHE A 37 -10.85 -0.69 3.10
C PHE A 37 -10.44 -2.17 3.24
N GLY A 38 -10.34 -2.90 2.12
CA GLY A 38 -9.88 -4.29 2.09
C GLY A 38 -8.44 -4.45 2.60
N PHE A 39 -7.51 -3.61 2.13
CA PHE A 39 -6.12 -3.61 2.61
C PHE A 39 -6.02 -3.32 4.11
N ALA A 40 -6.81 -2.37 4.62
CA ALA A 40 -6.78 -2.02 6.04
C ALA A 40 -7.33 -3.16 6.92
N LEU A 41 -8.39 -3.83 6.49
CA LEU A 41 -8.88 -5.04 7.16
C LEU A 41 -7.81 -6.14 7.18
N GLN A 42 -7.17 -6.41 6.05
CA GLN A 42 -6.10 -7.40 5.95
C GLN A 42 -4.94 -7.03 6.87
N ASN A 43 -4.39 -5.83 6.75
CA ASN A 43 -3.21 -5.39 7.51
C ASN A 43 -3.44 -5.43 9.03
N GLY A 44 -4.65 -5.11 9.48
CA GLY A 44 -4.99 -5.13 10.91
C GLY A 44 -5.36 -6.51 11.45
N ASN A 45 -5.70 -7.48 10.58
CA ASN A 45 -6.34 -8.71 11.06
C ASN A 45 -5.74 -10.02 10.51
N ALA A 46 -4.99 -10.00 9.39
CA ALA A 46 -4.52 -11.25 8.79
C ALA A 46 -3.61 -12.04 9.74
N SER A 47 -2.66 -11.38 10.41
CA SER A 47 -1.78 -12.04 11.38
C SER A 47 -2.59 -12.71 12.50
N ARG A 48 -3.55 -12.01 13.14
CA ARG A 48 -4.35 -12.59 14.22
C ARG A 48 -5.26 -13.72 13.77
N ILE A 49 -5.80 -13.67 12.54
CA ILE A 49 -6.60 -14.76 11.98
C ILE A 49 -5.72 -15.98 11.72
N LEU A 50 -4.53 -15.81 11.14
CA LEU A 50 -3.58 -16.91 10.95
C LEU A 50 -3.11 -17.51 12.29
N ARG A 51 -2.92 -16.67 13.31
CA ARG A 51 -2.62 -17.12 14.68
C ARG A 51 -3.76 -17.96 15.25
N SER A 52 -5.01 -17.55 15.07
CA SER A 52 -6.17 -18.34 15.53
C SER A 52 -6.32 -19.67 14.79
N PHE A 53 -5.72 -19.83 13.62
CA PHE A 53 -5.64 -21.09 12.88
C PHE A 53 -4.41 -21.93 13.22
N GLY A 54 -3.61 -21.49 14.19
CA GLY A 54 -2.46 -22.24 14.71
C GLY A 54 -1.11 -21.84 14.11
N ALA A 55 -0.99 -20.68 13.45
CA ALA A 55 0.32 -20.18 13.06
C ALA A 55 1.14 -19.79 14.29
N ASP A 56 2.41 -20.14 14.34
CA ASP A 56 3.36 -19.59 15.28
C ASP A 56 3.77 -18.16 14.89
N VAL A 57 4.16 -17.32 15.87
CA VAL A 57 4.59 -15.94 15.60
C VAL A 57 5.76 -15.87 14.62
N ASP A 58 6.67 -16.82 14.71
CA ASP A 58 7.82 -16.92 13.83
C ASP A 58 7.48 -17.37 12.38
N GLN A 59 6.29 -17.92 12.14
CA GLN A 59 5.81 -18.28 10.80
C GLN A 59 5.12 -17.10 10.09
N LEU A 60 4.58 -16.13 10.82
CA LEU A 60 3.81 -15.02 10.24
C LEU A 60 4.52 -14.29 9.11
N PRO A 61 5.81 -13.89 9.24
CA PRO A 61 6.48 -13.16 8.16
C PRO A 61 6.52 -13.93 6.85
N ALA A 62 6.63 -15.26 6.90
CA ALA A 62 6.65 -16.11 5.70
C ALA A 62 5.32 -16.06 4.93
N PHE A 63 4.19 -16.00 5.63
CA PHE A 63 2.87 -15.84 4.98
C PHE A 63 2.69 -14.46 4.34
N TRP A 64 3.33 -13.42 4.89
CA TRP A 64 3.26 -12.07 4.36
C TRP A 64 4.17 -11.79 3.16
N ILE A 65 5.14 -12.67 2.85
CA ILE A 65 6.03 -12.52 1.67
C ILE A 65 5.22 -12.42 0.36
N VAL A 66 4.06 -13.04 0.32
CA VAL A 66 3.25 -13.12 -0.90
C VAL A 66 2.81 -11.74 -1.35
N ALA A 67 2.46 -10.83 -0.42
CA ALA A 67 2.03 -9.48 -0.75
C ALA A 67 3.04 -8.71 -1.61
N PRO A 68 4.31 -8.53 -1.20
CA PRO A 68 5.33 -7.87 -2.02
C PRO A 68 5.66 -8.63 -3.31
N LEU A 69 5.64 -9.98 -3.29
CA LEU A 69 5.84 -10.79 -4.50
C LEU A 69 4.72 -10.57 -5.52
N MET A 70 3.46 -10.56 -5.07
CA MET A 70 2.31 -10.28 -5.96
C MET A 70 2.37 -8.86 -6.50
N GLY A 71 2.71 -7.87 -5.69
CA GLY A 71 2.93 -6.49 -6.17
C GLY A 71 4.00 -6.40 -7.27
N MET A 72 5.08 -7.13 -7.11
CA MET A 72 6.19 -7.13 -8.07
C MET A 72 5.87 -7.89 -9.38
N LEU A 73 5.11 -9.00 -9.29
CA LEU A 73 4.84 -9.87 -10.44
C LEU A 73 3.52 -9.55 -11.14
N VAL A 74 2.44 -9.37 -10.37
CA VAL A 74 1.08 -9.24 -10.90
C VAL A 74 0.84 -7.86 -11.48
N GLN A 75 1.29 -6.78 -10.83
CA GLN A 75 1.02 -5.41 -11.30
C GLN A 75 1.54 -5.16 -12.73
N PRO A 76 2.80 -5.48 -13.11
CA PRO A 76 3.28 -5.28 -14.47
C PRO A 76 2.54 -6.13 -15.51
N LEU A 77 2.18 -7.37 -15.13
CA LEU A 77 1.43 -8.26 -16.02
C LEU A 77 0.03 -7.71 -16.30
N ILE A 78 -0.69 -7.35 -15.26
CA ILE A 78 -2.05 -6.81 -15.39
C ILE A 78 -2.03 -5.45 -16.07
N GLY A 79 -1.07 -4.57 -15.79
CA GLY A 79 -0.87 -3.33 -16.51
C GLY A 79 -0.73 -3.57 -18.00
N HIS A 80 0.17 -4.48 -18.40
CA HIS A 80 0.41 -4.84 -19.79
C HIS A 80 -0.83 -5.37 -20.52
N TYR A 81 -1.56 -6.31 -19.88
CA TYR A 81 -2.76 -6.88 -20.50
C TYR A 81 -3.91 -5.89 -20.53
N SER A 82 -4.13 -5.12 -19.47
CA SER A 82 -5.22 -4.14 -19.41
C SER A 82 -5.06 -3.01 -20.43
N ASP A 83 -3.82 -2.65 -20.80
CA ASP A 83 -3.56 -1.65 -21.84
C ASP A 83 -3.96 -2.10 -23.24
N ARG A 84 -3.98 -3.41 -23.50
CA ARG A 84 -4.25 -4.02 -24.80
C ARG A 84 -5.64 -4.61 -24.95
N THR A 85 -6.37 -4.71 -23.85
CA THR A 85 -7.75 -5.24 -23.86
C THR A 85 -8.71 -4.15 -24.30
N TRP A 86 -9.70 -4.55 -25.11
CA TRP A 86 -10.90 -3.77 -25.36
C TRP A 86 -12.09 -4.73 -25.55
N ASN A 87 -13.10 -4.61 -24.72
CA ASN A 87 -14.31 -5.39 -24.83
C ASN A 87 -15.57 -4.53 -24.55
N ARG A 88 -16.75 -5.15 -24.48
CA ARG A 88 -18.02 -4.44 -24.24
C ARG A 88 -18.09 -3.69 -22.90
N VAL A 89 -17.31 -4.10 -21.89
CA VAL A 89 -17.26 -3.47 -20.57
C VAL A 89 -16.27 -2.31 -20.54
N GLY A 90 -15.25 -2.37 -21.39
CA GLY A 90 -14.17 -1.39 -21.48
C GLY A 90 -12.79 -2.05 -21.61
N ARG A 91 -11.75 -1.27 -21.36
CA ARG A 91 -10.35 -1.70 -21.41
C ARG A 91 -9.87 -2.19 -20.06
N ARG A 92 -10.04 -1.38 -19.01
CA ARG A 92 -9.52 -1.61 -17.67
C ARG A 92 -10.56 -2.20 -16.71
N LYS A 93 -11.84 -1.86 -16.92
CA LYS A 93 -12.95 -2.32 -16.08
C LYS A 93 -13.03 -3.83 -15.86
N PRO A 94 -12.80 -4.70 -16.87
CA PRO A 94 -12.85 -6.14 -16.66
C PRO A 94 -11.88 -6.64 -15.61
N TYR A 95 -10.66 -6.06 -15.55
CA TYR A 95 -9.60 -6.48 -14.63
C TYR A 95 -9.94 -6.10 -13.20
N PHE A 96 -10.37 -4.85 -12.95
CA PHE A 96 -10.71 -4.49 -11.57
C PHE A 96 -12.04 -5.07 -11.11
N LEU A 97 -12.97 -5.42 -12.03
CA LEU A 97 -14.12 -6.24 -11.69
C LEU A 97 -13.73 -7.67 -11.29
N ALA A 98 -12.84 -8.31 -12.05
CA ALA A 98 -12.32 -9.64 -11.71
C ALA A 98 -11.56 -9.60 -10.38
N GLY A 99 -10.68 -8.61 -10.20
CA GLY A 99 -9.98 -8.40 -8.94
C GLY A 99 -10.93 -8.16 -7.77
N ALA A 100 -11.98 -7.34 -7.95
CA ALA A 100 -12.98 -7.09 -6.93
C ALA A 100 -13.79 -8.33 -6.55
N LEU A 101 -14.17 -9.13 -7.54
CA LEU A 101 -14.90 -10.38 -7.30
C LEU A 101 -14.05 -11.35 -6.47
N LEU A 102 -12.80 -11.58 -6.91
CA LEU A 102 -11.87 -12.49 -6.22
C LEU A 102 -11.53 -11.96 -4.82
N SER A 103 -11.31 -10.65 -4.66
CA SER A 103 -11.04 -10.03 -3.36
C SER A 103 -12.22 -10.15 -2.41
N SER A 104 -13.44 -9.89 -2.90
CA SER A 104 -14.65 -9.99 -2.08
C SER A 104 -14.90 -11.43 -1.65
N VAL A 105 -14.72 -12.40 -2.54
CA VAL A 105 -14.79 -13.83 -2.21
C VAL A 105 -13.73 -14.19 -1.18
N ALA A 106 -12.48 -13.77 -1.36
CA ALA A 106 -11.41 -14.05 -0.41
C ALA A 106 -11.68 -13.43 0.97
N LEU A 107 -12.20 -12.19 1.03
CA LEU A 107 -12.61 -11.55 2.28
C LEU A 107 -13.72 -12.33 2.99
N LEU A 108 -14.70 -12.89 2.25
CA LEU A 108 -15.76 -13.73 2.84
C LEU A 108 -15.23 -15.05 3.38
N PHE A 109 -14.29 -15.68 2.68
CA PHE A 109 -13.79 -17.00 3.03
C PHE A 109 -12.72 -16.99 4.11
N LEU A 110 -11.88 -15.96 4.21
CA LEU A 110 -10.78 -15.92 5.18
C LEU A 110 -11.22 -16.18 6.62
N PRO A 111 -12.21 -15.47 7.20
CA PRO A 111 -12.63 -15.72 8.58
C PRO A 111 -13.40 -17.04 8.74
N ASN A 112 -13.75 -17.71 7.66
CA ASN A 112 -14.46 -18.99 7.66
C ASN A 112 -13.54 -20.19 7.32
N ALA A 113 -12.24 -19.97 7.13
CA ALA A 113 -11.30 -21.05 6.75
C ALA A 113 -11.30 -22.21 7.75
N GLY A 114 -11.54 -21.93 9.03
CA GLY A 114 -11.68 -22.96 10.06
C GLY A 114 -12.86 -23.95 9.84
N ALA A 115 -13.91 -23.52 9.14
CA ALA A 115 -15.03 -24.42 8.82
C ALA A 115 -14.66 -25.55 7.84
N PHE A 116 -13.57 -25.39 7.10
CA PHE A 116 -13.07 -26.38 6.13
C PHE A 116 -11.91 -27.21 6.69
N ALA A 117 -11.61 -27.11 7.99
CA ALA A 117 -10.47 -27.77 8.63
C ALA A 117 -10.51 -29.29 8.63
N SER A 118 -11.66 -29.89 8.32
CA SER A 118 -11.81 -31.34 8.17
C SER A 118 -11.09 -31.90 6.92
N VAL A 119 -10.80 -31.07 5.92
CA VAL A 119 -10.16 -31.47 4.65
C VAL A 119 -8.67 -31.11 4.63
N VAL A 120 -8.35 -29.88 5.03
CA VAL A 120 -6.98 -29.34 5.10
C VAL A 120 -6.89 -28.47 6.36
N PRO A 121 -5.74 -28.47 7.08
CA PRO A 121 -5.61 -27.60 8.26
C PRO A 121 -5.96 -26.16 7.96
N ALA A 122 -6.75 -25.51 8.83
CA ALA A 122 -7.27 -24.16 8.64
C ALA A 122 -6.19 -23.12 8.31
N LEU A 123 -4.99 -23.30 8.87
CA LEU A 123 -3.83 -22.45 8.61
C LEU A 123 -3.46 -22.40 7.13
N TRP A 124 -3.39 -23.54 6.45
CA TRP A 124 -3.02 -23.59 5.03
C TRP A 124 -4.13 -23.03 4.13
N ILE A 125 -5.39 -23.27 4.50
CA ILE A 125 -6.54 -22.66 3.81
C ILE A 125 -6.50 -21.14 3.99
N GLY A 126 -6.32 -20.66 5.22
CA GLY A 126 -6.22 -19.24 5.53
C GLY A 126 -5.06 -18.56 4.81
N ALA A 127 -3.88 -19.17 4.84
CA ALA A 127 -2.70 -18.68 4.12
C ALA A 127 -2.95 -18.59 2.61
N GLY A 128 -3.53 -19.62 2.01
CA GLY A 128 -3.88 -19.62 0.59
C GLY A 128 -4.90 -18.54 0.23
N ILE A 129 -5.90 -18.29 1.11
CA ILE A 129 -6.86 -17.21 0.90
C ILE A 129 -6.19 -15.83 1.00
N VAL A 130 -5.29 -15.62 1.96
CA VAL A 130 -4.49 -14.37 2.06
C VAL A 130 -3.68 -14.15 0.78
N MET A 131 -3.05 -15.19 0.23
CA MET A 131 -2.33 -15.12 -1.05
C MET A 131 -3.24 -14.71 -2.21
N ILE A 132 -4.42 -15.31 -2.32
CA ILE A 132 -5.42 -14.96 -3.34
C ILE A 132 -5.88 -13.52 -3.15
N MET A 133 -6.10 -13.09 -1.92
CA MET A 133 -6.52 -11.75 -1.57
C MET A 133 -5.47 -10.70 -2.00
N ASP A 134 -4.19 -10.93 -1.67
CA ASP A 134 -3.08 -10.06 -2.09
C ASP A 134 -2.96 -9.96 -3.62
N ALA A 135 -3.02 -11.09 -4.31
CA ALA A 135 -3.01 -11.12 -5.77
C ALA A 135 -4.19 -10.33 -6.35
N SER A 136 -5.39 -10.55 -5.81
CA SER A 136 -6.63 -9.94 -6.30
C SER A 136 -6.68 -8.43 -6.08
N PHE A 137 -6.17 -7.94 -4.94
CA PHE A 137 -6.03 -6.51 -4.67
C PHE A 137 -5.11 -5.84 -5.70
N ASN A 138 -3.98 -6.49 -6.03
CA ASN A 138 -3.06 -5.99 -7.04
C ASN A 138 -3.66 -6.02 -8.45
N VAL A 139 -4.46 -7.06 -8.77
CA VAL A 139 -5.20 -7.13 -10.05
C VAL A 139 -6.20 -5.98 -10.18
N ALA A 140 -6.87 -5.57 -9.11
CA ALA A 140 -7.80 -4.46 -9.11
C ALA A 140 -7.10 -3.11 -9.17
N MET A 141 -6.02 -2.92 -8.38
CA MET A 141 -5.45 -1.60 -8.10
C MET A 141 -4.74 -0.97 -9.30
N GLU A 142 -3.97 -1.74 -10.07
CA GLU A 142 -3.16 -1.17 -11.15
C GLU A 142 -3.99 -0.62 -12.32
N PRO A 143 -4.95 -1.39 -12.91
CA PRO A 143 -5.82 -0.84 -13.94
C PRO A 143 -6.67 0.32 -13.45
N PHE A 144 -7.00 0.32 -12.14
CA PHE A 144 -7.78 1.37 -11.53
C PHE A 144 -7.02 2.70 -11.46
N ARG A 145 -5.75 2.69 -11.04
CA ARG A 145 -4.87 3.88 -11.08
C ARG A 145 -4.74 4.44 -12.48
N ALA A 146 -4.57 3.55 -13.45
CA ALA A 146 -4.44 3.93 -14.83
C ALA A 146 -5.75 4.51 -15.40
N LEU A 147 -6.93 4.01 -15.02
CA LEU A 147 -8.23 4.57 -15.42
C LEU A 147 -8.34 6.06 -15.03
N VAL A 148 -7.97 6.39 -13.79
CA VAL A 148 -8.03 7.76 -13.30
C VAL A 148 -7.06 8.67 -14.08
N ALA A 149 -5.83 8.22 -14.30
CA ALA A 149 -4.82 8.96 -15.07
C ALA A 149 -5.22 9.16 -16.54
N ASP A 150 -5.85 8.15 -17.15
CA ASP A 150 -6.30 8.23 -18.55
C ASP A 150 -7.42 9.24 -18.75
N ASN A 151 -8.33 9.34 -17.79
CA ASN A 151 -9.53 10.18 -17.93
C ASN A 151 -9.33 11.63 -17.49
N LEU A 152 -8.40 11.91 -16.58
CA LEU A 152 -8.17 13.27 -16.10
C LEU A 152 -7.40 14.12 -17.10
N PRO A 153 -7.90 15.33 -17.45
CA PRO A 153 -7.08 16.33 -18.11
C PRO A 153 -6.03 16.89 -17.15
N ASP A 154 -4.87 17.32 -17.65
CA ASP A 154 -3.74 17.81 -16.86
C ASP A 154 -4.15 18.93 -15.88
N ALA A 155 -5.04 19.83 -16.33
CA ALA A 155 -5.56 20.93 -15.51
C ALA A 155 -6.36 20.47 -14.28
N GLN A 156 -6.87 19.22 -14.27
CA GLN A 156 -7.66 18.66 -13.16
C GLN A 156 -6.92 17.57 -12.39
N SER A 157 -5.69 17.23 -12.78
CA SER A 157 -4.90 16.17 -12.13
C SER A 157 -4.79 16.39 -10.62
N THR A 158 -4.50 17.62 -10.17
CA THR A 158 -4.39 17.95 -8.75
C THR A 158 -5.70 17.66 -7.98
N SER A 159 -6.85 18.06 -8.54
CA SER A 159 -8.15 17.80 -7.92
C SER A 159 -8.49 16.31 -7.91
N GLY A 160 -8.16 15.60 -8.99
CA GLY A 160 -8.38 14.17 -9.08
C GLY A 160 -7.56 13.38 -8.05
N PHE A 161 -6.28 13.69 -7.92
CA PHE A 161 -5.42 13.07 -6.90
C PHE A 161 -5.84 13.42 -5.47
N ALA A 162 -6.35 14.64 -5.22
CA ALA A 162 -6.88 15.02 -3.92
C ALA A 162 -8.12 14.19 -3.54
N VAL A 163 -9.09 14.04 -4.45
CA VAL A 163 -10.27 13.19 -4.25
C VAL A 163 -9.87 11.73 -4.03
N GLN A 164 -8.93 11.22 -4.83
CA GLN A 164 -8.41 9.87 -4.67
C GLN A 164 -7.79 9.67 -3.28
N THR A 165 -6.92 10.58 -2.84
CA THR A 165 -6.26 10.51 -1.53
C THR A 165 -7.26 10.56 -0.39
N PHE A 166 -8.29 11.39 -0.50
CA PHE A 166 -9.38 11.45 0.46
C PHE A 166 -10.12 10.10 0.58
N LEU A 167 -10.51 9.51 -0.54
CA LEU A 167 -11.21 8.21 -0.56
C LEU A 167 -10.33 7.07 -0.03
N ILE A 168 -9.05 7.06 -0.36
CA ILE A 168 -8.05 6.14 0.20
C ILE A 168 -8.00 6.27 1.72
N GLY A 169 -7.92 7.51 2.25
CA GLY A 169 -7.88 7.77 3.68
C GLY A 169 -9.15 7.31 4.40
N VAL A 170 -10.31 7.63 3.86
CA VAL A 170 -11.61 7.20 4.42
C VAL A 170 -11.71 5.67 4.45
N GLY A 171 -11.35 4.99 3.35
CA GLY A 171 -11.38 3.53 3.26
C GLY A 171 -10.42 2.89 4.27
N ALA A 172 -9.20 3.41 4.37
CA ALA A 172 -8.18 2.89 5.29
C ALA A 172 -8.59 3.04 6.77
N VAL A 173 -9.09 4.21 7.16
CA VAL A 173 -9.57 4.47 8.53
C VAL A 173 -10.77 3.58 8.86
N ALA A 174 -11.78 3.56 8.00
CA ALA A 174 -13.00 2.79 8.24
C ALA A 174 -12.71 1.27 8.29
N GLY A 175 -11.86 0.75 7.40
CA GLY A 175 -11.45 -0.65 7.41
C GLY A 175 -10.66 -1.04 8.66
N SER A 176 -9.77 -0.16 9.12
CA SER A 176 -8.99 -0.40 10.34
C SER A 176 -9.85 -0.39 11.61
N GLU A 177 -10.83 0.52 11.70
CA GLU A 177 -11.67 0.71 12.88
C GLU A 177 -12.86 -0.25 12.95
N LEU A 178 -13.29 -0.81 11.83
CA LEU A 178 -14.55 -1.55 11.76
C LEU A 178 -14.66 -2.70 12.78
N PRO A 179 -13.64 -3.55 13.02
CA PRO A 179 -13.73 -4.58 14.04
C PRO A 179 -13.96 -4.01 15.45
N SER A 180 -13.34 -2.87 15.77
CA SER A 180 -13.54 -2.16 17.04
C SER A 180 -14.95 -1.58 17.15
N TRP A 181 -15.49 -1.01 16.07
CA TRP A 181 -16.85 -0.48 16.07
C TRP A 181 -17.89 -1.58 16.26
N LEU A 182 -17.71 -2.74 15.59
CA LEU A 182 -18.61 -3.88 15.75
C LEU A 182 -18.55 -4.45 17.18
N ALA A 183 -17.36 -4.53 17.78
CA ALA A 183 -17.22 -4.93 19.18
C ALA A 183 -17.99 -3.99 20.13
N LYS A 184 -17.91 -2.67 19.92
CA LYS A 184 -18.66 -1.66 20.68
C LYS A 184 -20.18 -1.75 20.44
N LEU A 185 -20.61 -2.24 19.28
CA LEU A 185 -22.02 -2.51 18.94
C LEU A 185 -22.55 -3.83 19.53
N GLY A 186 -21.72 -4.57 20.28
CA GLY A 186 -22.10 -5.80 20.94
C GLY A 186 -21.83 -7.10 20.19
N PHE A 187 -21.12 -7.06 19.06
CA PHE A 187 -20.66 -8.29 18.40
C PHE A 187 -19.63 -9.01 19.26
N SER A 188 -19.76 -10.33 19.37
CA SER A 188 -18.90 -11.15 20.20
C SER A 188 -17.43 -11.03 19.81
N GLN A 189 -16.57 -10.94 20.81
CA GLN A 189 -15.11 -11.01 20.68
C GLN A 189 -14.57 -12.39 21.05
N GLU A 190 -15.42 -13.32 21.46
CA GLU A 190 -15.04 -14.71 21.68
C GLU A 190 -14.82 -15.42 20.35
N ALA A 191 -13.82 -16.29 20.29
CA ALA A 191 -13.57 -17.09 19.12
C ALA A 191 -14.75 -18.05 18.88
N GLY A 192 -15.39 -17.91 17.73
CA GLY A 192 -16.49 -18.79 17.32
C GLY A 192 -16.00 -20.16 16.83
N PRO A 193 -16.89 -21.03 16.36
CA PRO A 193 -16.55 -22.37 15.86
C PRO A 193 -15.50 -22.40 14.73
N SER A 194 -15.37 -21.30 13.98
CA SER A 194 -14.33 -21.15 12.94
C SER A 194 -12.96 -20.71 13.48
N GLY A 195 -12.81 -20.49 14.78
CA GLY A 195 -11.61 -19.93 15.40
C GLY A 195 -11.51 -18.41 15.32
N VAL A 196 -12.47 -17.74 14.67
CA VAL A 196 -12.48 -16.28 14.49
C VAL A 196 -13.68 -15.66 15.19
N ALA A 197 -13.48 -14.55 15.89
CA ALA A 197 -14.52 -13.83 16.60
C ALA A 197 -15.51 -13.15 15.63
N ASP A 198 -16.79 -13.00 16.08
CA ASP A 198 -17.84 -12.47 15.22
C ASP A 198 -17.59 -11.02 14.78
N ASN A 199 -17.04 -10.15 15.64
CA ASN A 199 -16.71 -8.78 15.27
C ASN A 199 -15.71 -8.71 14.09
N ILE A 200 -14.77 -9.65 14.01
CA ILE A 200 -13.84 -9.77 12.89
C ILE A 200 -14.55 -10.34 11.67
N LYS A 201 -15.29 -11.43 11.85
CA LYS A 201 -16.01 -12.13 10.79
C LYS A 201 -16.96 -11.19 10.05
N TYR A 202 -17.81 -10.47 10.79
CA TYR A 202 -18.72 -9.49 10.19
C TYR A 202 -18.00 -8.28 9.62
N ALA A 203 -16.85 -7.84 10.18
CA ALA A 203 -16.03 -6.81 9.56
C ALA A 203 -15.55 -7.21 8.17
N PHE A 204 -15.11 -8.46 7.99
CA PHE A 204 -14.72 -8.98 6.69
C PHE A 204 -15.88 -9.13 5.71
N TYR A 205 -17.07 -9.50 6.18
CA TYR A 205 -18.29 -9.55 5.34
C TYR A 205 -18.70 -8.17 4.84
N ILE A 206 -18.72 -7.19 5.75
CA ILE A 206 -18.96 -5.78 5.39
C ILE A 206 -17.87 -5.28 4.44
N GLY A 207 -16.61 -5.63 4.70
CA GLY A 207 -15.49 -5.28 3.84
C GLY A 207 -15.63 -5.84 2.43
N ALA A 208 -16.05 -7.08 2.29
CA ALA A 208 -16.33 -7.70 0.99
C ALA A 208 -17.44 -6.94 0.23
N ALA A 209 -18.53 -6.58 0.93
CA ALA A 209 -19.62 -5.80 0.35
C ALA A 209 -19.17 -4.38 -0.04
N VAL A 210 -18.44 -3.67 0.84
CA VAL A 210 -17.93 -2.33 0.57
C VAL A 210 -16.96 -2.34 -0.62
N PHE A 211 -16.05 -3.33 -0.67
CA PHE A 211 -15.11 -3.48 -1.80
C PHE A 211 -15.87 -3.64 -3.12
N MET A 212 -16.79 -4.58 -3.18
CA MET A 212 -17.57 -4.86 -4.39
C MET A 212 -18.43 -3.66 -4.81
N ILE A 213 -19.17 -3.06 -3.87
CA ILE A 213 -20.02 -1.91 -4.15
C ILE A 213 -19.19 -0.72 -4.64
N ALA A 214 -18.07 -0.44 -4.00
CA ALA A 214 -17.20 0.68 -4.40
C ALA A 214 -16.67 0.52 -5.83
N ILE A 215 -16.26 -0.68 -6.21
CA ILE A 215 -15.83 -0.98 -7.58
C ILE A 215 -17.00 -0.90 -8.56
N LEU A 216 -18.16 -1.44 -8.22
CA LEU A 216 -19.35 -1.36 -9.08
C LEU A 216 -19.77 0.09 -9.32
N VAL A 217 -19.77 0.94 -8.28
CA VAL A 217 -20.02 2.39 -8.42
C VAL A 217 -19.06 2.99 -9.45
N THR A 218 -17.76 2.71 -9.33
CA THR A 218 -16.79 3.20 -10.34
C THR A 218 -17.07 2.65 -11.73
N VAL A 219 -17.38 1.37 -11.87
CA VAL A 219 -17.71 0.76 -13.18
C VAL A 219 -18.88 1.44 -13.85
N PHE A 220 -19.95 1.70 -13.10
CA PHE A 220 -21.18 2.29 -13.65
C PHE A 220 -21.05 3.78 -13.96
N PHE A 221 -20.34 4.53 -13.11
CA PHE A 221 -20.24 5.99 -13.24
C PHE A 221 -18.99 6.50 -13.98
N SER A 222 -18.01 5.63 -14.29
CA SER A 222 -16.84 6.01 -15.09
C SER A 222 -17.07 5.68 -16.57
N LYS A 223 -16.53 6.52 -17.45
CA LYS A 223 -16.44 6.26 -18.90
C LYS A 223 -15.01 5.85 -19.23
N GLU A 224 -14.84 4.89 -20.13
CA GLU A 224 -13.57 4.61 -20.77
C GLU A 224 -13.64 5.04 -22.24
N TYR A 225 -12.54 5.57 -22.75
CA TYR A 225 -12.44 5.99 -24.14
C TYR A 225 -12.21 4.78 -25.04
N ALA A 226 -12.98 4.69 -26.15
CA ALA A 226 -12.73 3.70 -27.19
C ALA A 226 -11.32 3.89 -27.79
N PRO A 227 -10.68 2.84 -28.35
CA PRO A 227 -9.30 2.93 -28.85
C PRO A 227 -9.05 4.13 -29.76
N ALA A 228 -9.93 4.39 -30.72
CA ALA A 228 -9.82 5.52 -31.64
C ALA A 228 -9.97 6.89 -30.91
N GLU A 229 -10.82 6.98 -29.89
CA GLU A 229 -11.00 8.19 -29.06
C GLU A 229 -9.79 8.38 -28.12
N TYR A 230 -9.27 7.28 -27.58
CA TYR A 230 -8.09 7.27 -26.72
C TYR A 230 -6.85 7.79 -27.45
N GLU A 231 -6.63 7.35 -28.70
CA GLU A 231 -5.54 7.83 -29.55
C GLU A 231 -5.63 9.33 -29.85
N GLN A 232 -6.85 9.86 -30.00
CA GLN A 232 -7.06 11.31 -30.22
C GLN A 232 -6.66 12.15 -29.00
N TYR A 233 -6.82 11.63 -27.77
CA TYR A 233 -6.49 12.34 -26.54
C TYR A 233 -5.04 12.15 -26.09
N HIS A 234 -4.44 10.99 -26.39
CA HIS A 234 -3.10 10.63 -25.90
C HIS A 234 -2.01 10.66 -26.99
N GLY A 235 -2.42 10.88 -28.26
CA GLY A 235 -1.55 10.72 -29.40
C GLY A 235 -1.30 9.24 -29.72
N VAL A 236 -0.73 8.99 -30.89
CA VAL A 236 -0.28 7.64 -31.26
C VAL A 236 0.76 7.23 -30.23
N GLN A 237 0.51 6.13 -29.51
CA GLN A 237 1.55 5.56 -28.66
C GLN A 237 2.72 5.21 -29.58
N SER A 238 3.77 6.03 -29.50
CA SER A 238 5.03 5.70 -30.13
C SER A 238 5.36 4.26 -29.77
N GLU A 239 5.67 3.41 -30.75
CA GLU A 239 6.22 2.06 -30.55
C GLU A 239 7.52 2.04 -29.69
N ALA A 240 7.91 3.17 -29.15
CA ALA A 240 9.06 3.39 -28.30
C ALA A 240 9.01 2.70 -26.93
N THR A 241 7.92 2.03 -26.55
CA THR A 241 7.99 0.96 -25.56
C THR A 241 8.39 -0.35 -26.24
N LYS A 242 9.50 -0.34 -26.99
CA LYS A 242 10.30 -1.56 -27.19
C LYS A 242 10.49 -2.15 -25.80
N LYS A 243 9.98 -3.37 -25.60
CA LYS A 243 10.19 -4.13 -24.37
C LYS A 243 11.66 -4.01 -24.02
N ALA A 244 11.98 -3.29 -22.94
CA ALA A 244 13.32 -3.36 -22.40
C ALA A 244 13.55 -4.83 -22.08
N GLY A 245 14.45 -5.49 -22.79
CA GLY A 245 14.81 -6.88 -22.52
C GLY A 245 15.38 -6.96 -21.11
N LEU A 246 15.29 -8.12 -20.45
CA LEU A 246 15.90 -8.34 -19.11
C LEU A 246 17.35 -7.84 -19.06
N SER A 247 18.11 -7.97 -20.17
CA SER A 247 19.47 -7.42 -20.30
C SER A 247 19.53 -5.90 -20.18
N GLU A 248 18.56 -5.18 -20.73
CA GLU A 248 18.52 -3.71 -20.66
C GLU A 248 18.17 -3.24 -19.24
N ILE A 249 17.26 -3.92 -18.56
CA ILE A 249 16.94 -3.67 -17.13
C ILE A 249 18.19 -3.87 -16.26
N LEU A 250 18.97 -4.94 -16.48
CA LEU A 250 20.21 -5.19 -15.75
C LEU A 250 21.28 -4.11 -16.01
N ILE A 251 21.38 -3.61 -17.25
CA ILE A 251 22.27 -2.51 -17.62
C ILE A 251 21.84 -1.22 -16.92
N ASP A 252 20.54 -0.90 -16.94
CA ASP A 252 20.00 0.29 -16.28
C ASP A 252 20.10 0.19 -14.75
N PHE A 253 19.94 -1.02 -14.18
CA PHE A 253 20.22 -1.26 -12.75
C PHE A 253 21.67 -0.93 -12.37
N LYS A 254 22.66 -1.33 -13.17
CA LYS A 254 24.07 -0.97 -12.95
C LYS A 254 24.33 0.53 -13.12
N LYS A 255 23.61 1.19 -14.03
CA LYS A 255 23.74 2.62 -14.35
C LYS A 255 22.84 3.52 -13.50
N MET A 256 22.22 3.00 -12.43
CA MET A 256 21.34 3.78 -11.55
C MET A 256 21.97 5.11 -11.11
N PRO A 257 21.20 6.22 -11.12
CA PRO A 257 21.65 7.50 -10.56
C PRO A 257 22.09 7.37 -9.10
N ARG A 258 23.07 8.17 -8.69
CA ARG A 258 23.57 8.21 -7.30
C ARG A 258 22.42 8.42 -6.29
N THR A 259 21.53 9.36 -6.56
CA THR A 259 20.32 9.62 -5.74
C THR A 259 19.48 8.37 -5.53
N MET A 260 19.28 7.57 -6.58
CA MET A 260 18.48 6.36 -6.50
C MET A 260 19.12 5.29 -5.62
N LYS A 261 20.44 5.09 -5.71
CA LYS A 261 21.19 4.15 -4.84
C LYS A 261 21.09 4.56 -3.37
N GLN A 262 21.21 5.87 -3.10
CA GLN A 262 21.11 6.40 -1.74
C GLN A 262 19.67 6.30 -1.19
N LEU A 263 18.66 6.61 -2.00
CA LEU A 263 17.26 6.39 -1.64
C LEU A 263 16.94 4.90 -1.47
N GLY A 264 17.58 4.01 -2.21
CA GLY A 264 17.44 2.56 -2.05
C GLY A 264 17.76 2.11 -0.63
N LEU A 265 18.77 2.68 0.01
CA LEU A 265 19.12 2.40 1.41
C LEU A 265 18.02 2.92 2.37
N VAL A 266 17.50 4.13 2.12
CA VAL A 266 16.38 4.70 2.89
C VAL A 266 15.16 3.82 2.80
N GLN A 267 14.80 3.40 1.58
CA GLN A 267 13.67 2.50 1.34
C GLN A 267 13.87 1.15 2.00
N PHE A 268 15.09 0.60 1.95
CA PHE A 268 15.40 -0.67 2.60
C PHE A 268 15.04 -0.63 4.09
N PHE A 269 15.52 0.37 4.81
CA PHE A 269 15.27 0.48 6.24
C PHE A 269 13.80 0.77 6.56
N SER A 270 13.17 1.70 5.84
CA SER A 270 11.80 2.10 6.12
C SER A 270 10.78 1.00 5.79
N TRP A 271 10.95 0.28 4.67
CA TRP A 271 10.02 -0.80 4.30
C TRP A 271 10.23 -2.09 5.10
N PHE A 272 11.46 -2.38 5.53
CA PHE A 272 11.71 -3.44 6.50
C PHE A 272 10.98 -3.15 7.83
N ALA A 273 11.07 -1.89 8.29
CA ALA A 273 10.39 -1.44 9.51
C ALA A 273 8.86 -1.54 9.42
N LEU A 274 8.28 -1.04 8.33
CA LEU A 274 6.83 -1.09 8.11
C LEU A 274 6.31 -2.52 8.00
N PHE A 275 7.04 -3.40 7.32
CA PHE A 275 6.67 -4.80 7.22
C PHE A 275 6.67 -5.47 8.60
N SER A 276 7.70 -5.25 9.42
CA SER A 276 7.73 -5.74 10.81
C SER A 276 6.54 -5.22 11.61
N MET A 277 6.19 -3.95 11.45
CA MET A 277 5.04 -3.36 12.11
C MET A 277 3.74 -4.08 11.74
N TRP A 278 3.46 -4.27 10.46
CA TRP A 278 2.21 -4.93 10.04
C TRP A 278 2.13 -6.39 10.50
N VAL A 279 3.25 -7.10 10.48
CA VAL A 279 3.29 -8.53 10.83
C VAL A 279 3.18 -8.75 12.34
N PHE A 280 3.94 -8.00 13.14
CA PHE A 280 4.17 -8.35 14.55
C PHE A 280 3.44 -7.49 15.56
N THR A 281 2.82 -6.33 15.20
CA THR A 281 2.28 -5.40 16.21
C THR A 281 1.18 -6.02 17.05
N THR A 282 0.30 -6.84 16.49
CA THR A 282 -0.79 -7.47 17.25
C THR A 282 -0.23 -8.38 18.34
N ASP A 283 0.67 -9.30 18.01
CA ASP A 283 1.27 -10.20 18.99
C ASP A 283 2.18 -9.45 19.98
N ALA A 284 2.91 -8.42 19.52
CA ALA A 284 3.71 -7.56 20.36
C ALA A 284 2.86 -6.84 21.43
N VAL A 285 1.73 -6.28 21.03
CA VAL A 285 0.80 -5.60 21.95
C VAL A 285 0.14 -6.61 22.89
N ALA A 286 -0.34 -7.74 22.38
CA ALA A 286 -0.95 -8.79 23.17
C ALA A 286 0.00 -9.31 24.27
N THR A 287 1.23 -9.65 23.91
CA THR A 287 2.18 -10.22 24.89
C THR A 287 2.84 -9.17 25.76
N HIS A 288 3.21 -8.01 25.23
CA HIS A 288 3.98 -7.00 25.96
C HIS A 288 3.09 -6.02 26.74
N VAL A 289 1.97 -5.56 26.18
CA VAL A 289 1.08 -4.57 26.82
C VAL A 289 0.00 -5.25 27.63
N TYR A 290 -0.73 -6.22 27.03
CA TYR A 290 -1.78 -6.98 27.72
C TYR A 290 -1.25 -8.11 28.60
N LYS A 291 0.05 -8.45 28.50
CA LYS A 291 0.70 -9.53 29.28
C LYS A 291 0.08 -10.91 29.06
N LEU A 292 -0.45 -11.16 27.87
CA LEU A 292 -1.01 -12.44 27.50
C LEU A 292 0.10 -13.47 27.20
N SER A 293 -0.21 -14.75 27.46
CA SER A 293 0.62 -15.85 26.94
C SER A 293 0.54 -15.90 25.42
N GLY A 294 1.60 -16.38 24.75
CA GLY A 294 1.58 -16.61 23.31
C GLY A 294 0.53 -17.62 22.83
N ASP A 295 -0.03 -18.41 23.75
CA ASP A 295 -1.06 -19.43 23.48
C ASP A 295 -2.50 -18.88 23.64
N ASP A 296 -2.68 -17.67 24.19
CA ASP A 296 -3.99 -17.07 24.47
C ASP A 296 -4.68 -16.48 23.22
N VAL A 297 -4.30 -16.93 22.03
CA VAL A 297 -4.73 -16.34 20.73
C VAL A 297 -6.23 -16.43 20.43
N LEU A 298 -6.95 -17.32 21.12
CA LEU A 298 -8.42 -17.45 21.01
C LEU A 298 -9.17 -16.67 22.09
N SER A 299 -8.47 -16.02 23.02
CA SER A 299 -9.08 -15.29 24.13
C SER A 299 -9.72 -13.96 23.67
N VAL A 300 -10.73 -13.52 24.42
CA VAL A 300 -11.33 -12.19 24.26
C VAL A 300 -10.27 -11.09 24.41
N ALA A 301 -9.34 -11.23 25.37
CA ALA A 301 -8.27 -10.27 25.60
C ALA A 301 -7.32 -10.14 24.39
N TYR A 302 -7.01 -11.23 23.70
CA TYR A 302 -6.20 -11.18 22.47
C TYR A 302 -6.97 -10.47 21.34
N ASN A 303 -8.26 -10.73 21.20
CA ASN A 303 -9.10 -10.02 20.23
C ASN A 303 -9.23 -8.54 20.55
N GLU A 304 -9.32 -8.17 21.84
CA GLU A 304 -9.31 -6.77 22.27
C GLU A 304 -7.97 -6.09 21.93
N ALA A 305 -6.83 -6.74 22.17
CA ALA A 305 -5.52 -6.25 21.78
C ALA A 305 -5.44 -6.01 20.25
N GLY A 306 -5.92 -6.96 19.46
CA GLY A 306 -6.00 -6.82 17.99
C GLY A 306 -6.91 -5.67 17.55
N ASN A 307 -8.05 -5.46 18.21
CA ASN A 307 -8.93 -4.32 17.94
C ASN A 307 -8.25 -2.98 18.27
N LYS A 308 -7.49 -2.91 19.38
CA LYS A 308 -6.68 -1.71 19.71
C LYS A 308 -5.60 -1.44 18.67
N VAL A 309 -4.94 -2.48 18.18
CA VAL A 309 -3.97 -2.34 17.07
C VAL A 309 -4.66 -1.85 15.80
N GLY A 310 -5.84 -2.39 15.46
CA GLY A 310 -6.65 -1.90 14.35
C GLY A 310 -6.96 -0.40 14.46
N SER A 311 -7.43 0.05 15.64
CA SER A 311 -7.68 1.48 15.90
C SER A 311 -6.41 2.33 15.83
N ALA A 312 -5.29 1.81 16.29
CA ALA A 312 -4.00 2.48 16.17
C ALA A 312 -3.57 2.59 14.70
N PHE A 313 -3.82 1.57 13.89
CA PHE A 313 -3.60 1.62 12.44
C PHE A 313 -4.56 2.59 11.74
N GLY A 314 -5.80 2.70 12.19
CA GLY A 314 -6.72 3.77 11.80
C GLY A 314 -6.12 5.16 12.07
N THR A 315 -5.51 5.34 13.23
CA THR A 315 -4.86 6.60 13.63
C THR A 315 -3.71 6.96 12.69
N TYR A 316 -2.76 6.05 12.39
CA TYR A 316 -1.67 6.41 11.48
C TYR A 316 -2.17 6.71 10.07
N ASN A 317 -3.19 6.00 9.57
CA ASN A 317 -3.78 6.29 8.26
C ASN A 317 -4.46 7.67 8.23
N LEU A 318 -5.20 8.03 9.28
CA LEU A 318 -5.82 9.36 9.40
C LEU A 318 -4.77 10.47 9.44
N VAL A 319 -3.75 10.31 10.29
CA VAL A 319 -2.64 11.27 10.39
C VAL A 319 -1.91 11.40 9.05
N ALA A 320 -1.66 10.28 8.37
CA ALA A 320 -1.02 10.30 7.06
C ALA A 320 -1.84 11.06 6.02
N ALA A 321 -3.16 10.84 5.98
CA ALA A 321 -4.05 11.54 5.06
C ALA A 321 -4.06 13.06 5.31
N ILE A 322 -4.13 13.47 6.58
CA ILE A 322 -4.08 14.89 6.96
C ILE A 322 -2.70 15.47 6.65
N TYR A 323 -1.62 14.82 7.08
CA TYR A 323 -0.27 15.33 6.90
C TYR A 323 0.15 15.42 5.43
N ALA A 324 -0.35 14.52 4.57
CA ALA A 324 -0.09 14.58 3.13
C ALA A 324 -0.52 15.92 2.51
N LEU A 325 -1.59 16.55 3.01
CA LEU A 325 -2.03 17.87 2.57
C LEU A 325 -1.04 18.98 2.95
N PHE A 326 -0.34 18.80 4.06
CA PHE A 326 0.63 19.76 4.57
C PHE A 326 2.07 19.50 4.11
N LEU A 327 2.37 18.34 3.52
CA LEU A 327 3.72 17.99 3.05
C LEU A 327 4.34 19.06 2.14
N PRO A 328 3.63 19.67 1.16
CA PRO A 328 4.22 20.73 0.34
C PRO A 328 4.61 21.96 1.13
N VAL A 329 3.85 22.29 2.18
CA VAL A 329 4.12 23.44 3.06
C VAL A 329 5.34 23.14 3.93
N VAL A 330 5.38 21.96 4.57
CA VAL A 330 6.53 21.54 5.39
C VAL A 330 7.80 21.48 4.56
N ALA A 331 7.70 21.00 3.30
CA ALA A 331 8.83 20.92 2.38
C ALA A 331 9.35 22.31 1.94
N LYS A 332 8.56 23.37 2.01
CA LYS A 332 9.06 24.74 1.80
C LYS A 332 9.97 25.21 2.94
N PHE A 333 9.68 24.78 4.18
CA PHE A 333 10.47 25.19 5.36
C PHE A 333 11.69 24.30 5.60
N LEU A 334 11.54 22.96 5.54
CA LEU A 334 12.59 22.00 5.87
C LEU A 334 13.34 21.50 4.63
N GLY A 335 12.88 21.83 3.43
CA GLY A 335 13.32 21.21 2.19
C GLY A 335 12.82 19.75 2.08
N ARG A 336 12.94 19.16 0.89
CA ARG A 336 12.44 17.79 0.61
C ARG A 336 13.09 16.75 1.51
N LYS A 337 14.42 16.80 1.65
CA LYS A 337 15.20 15.87 2.49
C LYS A 337 14.88 16.05 3.97
N GLY A 338 14.86 17.30 4.45
CA GLY A 338 14.55 17.61 5.84
C GLY A 338 13.15 17.13 6.24
N THR A 339 12.15 17.34 5.37
CA THR A 339 10.78 16.86 5.59
C THR A 339 10.75 15.33 5.69
N HIS A 340 11.43 14.64 4.78
CA HIS A 340 11.46 13.16 4.81
C HIS A 340 12.19 12.64 6.04
N ALA A 341 13.35 13.20 6.37
CA ALA A 341 14.10 12.83 7.55
C ALA A 341 13.33 13.07 8.86
N PHE A 342 12.68 14.24 9.00
CA PHE A 342 11.83 14.55 10.16
C PHE A 342 10.68 13.55 10.30
N SER A 343 9.98 13.25 9.20
CA SER A 343 8.85 12.33 9.20
C SER A 343 9.27 10.92 9.59
N LEU A 344 10.38 10.41 9.04
CA LEU A 344 10.93 9.10 9.40
C LEU A 344 11.42 9.06 10.84
N PHE A 345 12.03 10.15 11.35
CA PHE A 345 12.42 10.26 12.75
C PHE A 345 11.21 10.12 13.67
N ALA A 346 10.12 10.87 13.38
CA ALA A 346 8.89 10.77 14.14
C ALA A 346 8.30 9.35 14.12
N GLY A 347 8.31 8.68 12.95
CA GLY A 347 7.88 7.29 12.82
C GLY A 347 8.72 6.31 13.62
N GLY A 348 10.05 6.49 13.61
CA GLY A 348 10.97 5.67 14.38
C GLY A 348 10.74 5.81 15.89
N ILE A 349 10.62 7.04 16.39
CA ILE A 349 10.25 7.30 17.80
C ILE A 349 8.88 6.69 18.12
N GLY A 350 7.89 6.83 17.22
CA GLY A 350 6.58 6.22 17.38
C GLY A 350 6.66 4.71 17.59
N LEU A 351 7.40 3.98 16.74
CA LEU A 351 7.56 2.54 16.88
C LEU A 351 8.32 2.13 18.15
N VAL A 352 9.44 2.81 18.46
CA VAL A 352 10.20 2.52 19.70
C VAL A 352 9.35 2.80 20.95
N SER A 353 8.51 3.83 20.92
CA SER A 353 7.69 4.21 22.08
C SER A 353 6.69 3.12 22.49
N ILE A 354 6.31 2.21 21.59
CA ILE A 354 5.40 1.09 21.90
C ILE A 354 5.97 0.20 23.01
N TYR A 355 7.29 0.05 23.07
CA TYR A 355 7.95 -0.72 24.13
C TYR A 355 7.67 -0.17 25.54
N PHE A 356 7.48 1.14 25.69
CA PHE A 356 7.26 1.80 26.97
C PHE A 356 5.79 1.92 27.35
N ILE A 357 4.88 1.55 26.45
CA ILE A 357 3.43 1.61 26.68
C ILE A 357 3.01 0.52 27.67
N LYS A 358 2.28 0.95 28.70
CA LYS A 358 1.62 0.07 29.67
C LYS A 358 0.10 0.11 29.56
N ASP A 359 -0.45 1.24 29.12
CA ASP A 359 -1.88 1.44 28.88
C ASP A 359 -2.18 1.32 27.39
N PRO A 360 -2.99 0.34 26.95
CA PRO A 360 -3.35 0.16 25.55
C PRO A 360 -3.94 1.40 24.89
N ALA A 361 -4.55 2.32 25.66
CA ALA A 361 -5.10 3.56 25.13
C ALA A 361 -4.01 4.48 24.53
N MET A 362 -2.77 4.37 25.00
CA MET A 362 -1.64 5.17 24.54
C MET A 362 -1.10 4.74 23.16
N LEU A 363 -1.50 3.57 22.66
CA LEU A 363 -0.99 3.02 21.40
C LEU A 363 -1.24 3.94 20.19
N SER A 364 -2.39 4.62 20.17
CA SER A 364 -2.74 5.57 19.12
C SER A 364 -1.79 6.77 19.06
N TYR A 365 -1.25 7.23 20.19
CA TYR A 365 -0.28 8.35 20.19
C TYR A 365 1.04 7.95 19.52
N SER A 366 1.53 6.73 19.76
CA SER A 366 2.71 6.20 19.05
C SER A 366 2.50 6.18 17.54
N MET A 367 1.30 5.88 17.09
CA MET A 367 0.97 5.80 15.67
C MET A 367 0.86 7.16 14.98
N ILE A 368 0.79 8.28 15.70
CA ILE A 368 0.88 9.63 15.10
C ILE A 368 2.21 9.79 14.35
N GLY A 369 3.32 9.44 15.01
CA GLY A 369 4.65 9.48 14.36
C GLY A 369 4.74 8.59 13.14
N VAL A 370 4.17 7.39 13.22
CA VAL A 370 4.11 6.44 12.09
C VAL A 370 3.30 7.03 10.92
N GLY A 371 2.20 7.74 11.20
CA GLY A 371 1.40 8.41 10.18
C GLY A 371 2.17 9.50 9.43
N LEU A 372 2.99 10.28 10.14
CA LEU A 372 3.88 11.26 9.49
C LEU A 372 4.90 10.56 8.57
N ALA A 373 5.50 9.46 9.04
CA ALA A 373 6.43 8.67 8.24
C ALA A 373 5.74 8.09 7.00
N TRP A 374 4.55 7.48 7.16
CA TRP A 374 3.81 6.86 6.07
C TRP A 374 3.48 7.83 4.94
N ALA A 375 2.93 9.00 5.25
CA ALA A 375 2.65 10.03 4.24
C ALA A 375 3.92 10.46 3.49
N SER A 376 5.03 10.60 4.21
CA SER A 376 6.30 11.01 3.63
C SER A 376 6.94 9.90 2.77
N ILE A 377 6.86 8.63 3.18
CA ILE A 377 7.38 7.47 2.43
C ILE A 377 6.66 7.34 1.08
N LEU A 378 5.36 7.62 1.04
CA LEU A 378 4.58 7.55 -0.19
C LEU A 378 4.82 8.71 -1.16
N ALA A 379 5.44 9.82 -0.73
CA ALA A 379 5.59 11.02 -1.54
C ALA A 379 7.05 11.44 -1.77
N MET A 380 7.82 11.67 -0.70
CA MET A 380 9.11 12.35 -0.77
C MET A 380 10.19 11.61 -1.57
N PRO A 381 10.35 10.28 -1.47
CA PRO A 381 11.33 9.55 -2.27
C PRO A 381 11.13 9.75 -3.78
N TYR A 382 9.86 9.72 -4.22
CA TYR A 382 9.52 9.91 -5.63
C TYR A 382 9.79 11.34 -6.11
N VAL A 383 9.50 12.34 -5.27
CA VAL A 383 9.76 13.75 -5.56
C VAL A 383 11.27 14.03 -5.66
N ILE A 384 12.09 13.42 -4.79
CA ILE A 384 13.55 13.56 -4.82
C ILE A 384 14.12 12.83 -6.04
N LEU A 385 13.63 11.61 -6.30
CA LEU A 385 14.09 10.75 -7.38
C LEU A 385 13.79 11.33 -8.76
N SER A 386 12.60 11.90 -8.96
CA SER A 386 12.15 12.44 -10.26
C SER A 386 13.11 13.46 -10.86
N GLY A 387 13.79 14.24 -9.99
CA GLY A 387 14.81 15.21 -10.42
C GLY A 387 16.13 14.62 -10.91
N SER A 388 16.35 13.30 -10.71
CA SER A 388 17.61 12.60 -11.01
C SER A 388 17.49 11.61 -12.16
N ILE A 389 16.29 11.32 -12.63
CA ILE A 389 16.04 10.33 -13.68
C ILE A 389 16.20 10.99 -15.06
N PRO A 390 16.92 10.36 -16.00
CA PRO A 390 17.03 10.82 -17.38
C PRO A 390 15.65 10.87 -18.08
N ALA A 391 15.45 11.89 -18.91
CA ALA A 391 14.25 12.01 -19.74
C ALA A 391 14.04 10.73 -20.58
N GLY A 392 12.81 10.24 -20.65
CA GLY A 392 12.43 9.04 -21.43
C GLY A 392 12.68 7.69 -20.72
N LYS A 393 13.32 7.65 -19.55
CA LYS A 393 13.58 6.40 -18.79
C LYS A 393 12.82 6.32 -17.47
N LEU A 394 11.86 7.20 -17.24
CA LEU A 394 11.14 7.30 -15.96
C LEU A 394 10.49 5.96 -15.55
N GLY A 395 9.80 5.30 -16.48
CA GLY A 395 9.11 4.03 -16.19
C GLY A 395 10.05 2.91 -15.77
N ILE A 396 11.19 2.73 -16.48
CA ILE A 396 12.19 1.70 -16.17
C ILE A 396 12.78 1.94 -14.77
N TYR A 397 13.18 3.19 -14.48
CA TYR A 397 13.77 3.51 -13.17
C TYR A 397 12.76 3.47 -12.02
N MET A 398 11.48 3.78 -12.26
CA MET A 398 10.43 3.57 -11.25
C MET A 398 10.21 2.07 -10.96
N GLY A 399 10.25 1.22 -11.98
CA GLY A 399 10.24 -0.23 -11.81
C GLY A 399 11.42 -0.75 -10.99
N ILE A 400 12.65 -0.27 -11.29
CA ILE A 400 13.85 -0.59 -10.51
C ILE A 400 13.72 -0.08 -9.06
N PHE A 401 13.14 1.12 -8.88
CA PHE A 401 12.95 1.69 -7.54
C PHE A 401 11.98 0.87 -6.69
N ASN A 402 10.95 0.29 -7.31
CA ASN A 402 10.01 -0.61 -6.62
C ASN A 402 10.70 -1.86 -6.05
N PHE A 403 11.81 -2.31 -6.65
CA PHE A 403 12.63 -3.38 -6.10
C PHE A 403 13.18 -3.04 -4.70
N PHE A 404 13.56 -1.78 -4.44
CA PHE A 404 14.00 -1.35 -3.11
C PHE A 404 12.87 -1.26 -2.08
N ILE A 405 11.63 -1.32 -2.51
CA ILE A 405 10.45 -1.42 -1.67
C ILE A 405 10.16 -2.88 -1.32
N THR A 406 10.21 -3.76 -2.30
CA THR A 406 9.81 -5.16 -2.14
C THR A 406 10.89 -6.04 -1.52
N LEU A 407 12.16 -5.82 -1.88
CA LEU A 407 13.29 -6.61 -1.39
C LEU A 407 13.40 -6.63 0.15
N PRO A 408 13.36 -5.50 0.88
CA PRO A 408 13.44 -5.52 2.35
C PRO A 408 12.28 -6.27 3.01
N GLN A 409 11.08 -6.23 2.41
CA GLN A 409 9.93 -6.98 2.89
C GLN A 409 10.13 -8.50 2.70
N ILE A 410 10.66 -8.90 1.55
CA ILE A 410 11.01 -10.32 1.28
C ILE A 410 12.10 -10.79 2.25
N ILE A 411 13.15 -10.00 2.46
CA ILE A 411 14.21 -10.34 3.42
C ILE A 411 13.63 -10.50 4.83
N ASN A 412 12.81 -9.55 5.27
CA ASN A 412 12.13 -9.67 6.57
C ASN A 412 11.22 -10.91 6.62
N GLY A 413 10.47 -11.18 5.56
CA GLY A 413 9.62 -12.35 5.46
C GLY A 413 10.38 -13.67 5.62
N VAL A 414 11.61 -13.74 5.10
CA VAL A 414 12.47 -14.93 5.20
C VAL A 414 13.14 -15.03 6.59
N CYS A 415 13.72 -13.92 7.08
CA CYS A 415 14.56 -13.97 8.28
C CYS A 415 13.87 -13.42 9.55
N GLY A 416 12.80 -12.62 9.43
CA GLY A 416 12.15 -11.96 10.56
C GLY A 416 11.63 -12.93 11.61
N GLY A 417 10.98 -14.01 11.19
CA GLY A 417 10.52 -15.06 12.10
C GLY A 417 11.67 -15.76 12.82
N TRP A 418 12.72 -16.12 12.10
CA TRP A 418 13.91 -16.73 12.68
C TRP A 418 14.55 -15.80 13.73
N ILE A 419 14.64 -14.51 13.44
CA ILE A 419 15.16 -13.49 14.38
C ILE A 419 14.30 -13.44 15.64
N VAL A 420 12.98 -13.39 15.50
CA VAL A 420 12.05 -13.34 16.66
C VAL A 420 12.22 -14.60 17.52
N LYS A 421 12.31 -15.77 16.91
CA LYS A 421 12.41 -17.05 17.64
C LYS A 421 13.76 -17.22 18.35
N HIS A 422 14.88 -17.01 17.64
CA HIS A 422 16.21 -17.40 18.14
C HIS A 422 16.99 -16.25 18.78
N ILE A 423 16.74 -14.99 18.36
CA ILE A 423 17.45 -13.83 18.92
C ILE A 423 16.61 -13.17 20.01
N TYR A 424 15.30 -13.07 19.80
CA TYR A 424 14.41 -12.36 20.74
C TYR A 424 13.64 -13.29 21.68
N GLY A 425 13.96 -14.59 21.71
CA GLY A 425 13.33 -15.55 22.61
C GLY A 425 11.82 -15.66 22.45
N GLY A 426 11.31 -15.49 21.20
CA GLY A 426 9.89 -15.54 20.88
C GLY A 426 9.12 -14.26 21.26
N GLN A 427 9.80 -13.17 21.60
CA GLN A 427 9.14 -11.90 21.99
C GLN A 427 9.03 -10.92 20.80
N PRO A 428 7.84 -10.77 20.19
CA PRO A 428 7.67 -9.96 18.99
C PRO A 428 7.83 -8.45 19.22
N ILE A 429 7.77 -7.98 20.48
CA ILE A 429 7.99 -6.56 20.80
C ILE A 429 9.37 -6.07 20.35
N TYR A 430 10.40 -6.92 20.41
CA TYR A 430 11.73 -6.52 19.97
C TYR A 430 11.84 -6.37 18.45
N ALA A 431 10.98 -7.03 17.67
CA ALA A 431 10.86 -6.79 16.24
C ALA A 431 10.31 -5.38 15.96
N ILE A 432 9.38 -4.88 16.79
CA ILE A 432 8.86 -3.51 16.71
C ILE A 432 9.93 -2.49 17.13
N VAL A 433 10.70 -2.77 18.18
CA VAL A 433 11.83 -1.93 18.59
C VAL A 433 12.88 -1.84 17.48
N LEU A 434 13.26 -2.98 16.88
CA LEU A 434 14.17 -3.01 15.73
C LEU A 434 13.60 -2.19 14.56
N ALA A 435 12.31 -2.33 14.26
CA ALA A 435 11.63 -1.56 13.22
C ALA A 435 11.76 -0.04 13.48
N GLY A 436 11.58 0.40 14.72
CA GLY A 436 11.77 1.79 15.11
C GLY A 436 13.22 2.25 14.91
N PHE A 437 14.20 1.47 15.31
CA PHE A 437 15.63 1.80 15.08
C PHE A 437 15.97 1.85 13.59
N LEU A 438 15.46 0.92 12.78
CA LEU A 438 15.68 0.95 11.33
C LEU A 438 15.02 2.18 10.69
N MET A 439 13.86 2.61 11.17
CA MET A 439 13.23 3.84 10.71
C MET A 439 14.07 5.08 11.09
N LEU A 440 14.71 5.10 12.26
CA LEU A 440 15.67 6.14 12.63
C LEU A 440 16.92 6.10 11.75
N CYS A 441 17.44 4.91 11.42
CA CYS A 441 18.52 4.74 10.46
C CYS A 441 18.14 5.27 9.06
N ALA A 442 16.90 5.02 8.63
CA ALA A 442 16.36 5.59 7.40
C ALA A 442 16.35 7.12 7.44
N SER A 443 15.90 7.72 8.56
CA SER A 443 15.91 9.18 8.77
C SER A 443 17.31 9.78 8.61
N VAL A 444 18.30 9.19 9.26
CA VAL A 444 19.71 9.63 9.15
C VAL A 444 20.20 9.45 7.71
N SER A 445 19.89 8.31 7.07
CA SER A 445 20.32 8.01 5.71
C SER A 445 19.80 9.03 4.68
N VAL A 446 18.61 9.60 4.89
CA VAL A 446 18.03 10.66 4.03
C VAL A 446 18.96 11.87 3.94
N LEU A 447 19.62 12.25 5.04
CA LEU A 447 20.47 13.45 5.08
C LEU A 447 21.64 13.36 4.09
N PHE A 448 22.10 12.15 3.79
CA PHE A 448 23.19 11.89 2.84
C PHE A 448 22.72 11.74 1.39
N VAL A 449 21.40 11.74 1.12
CA VAL A 449 20.87 11.64 -0.23
C VAL A 449 21.18 12.90 -1.02
N TYR A 450 21.73 12.73 -2.24
CA TYR A 450 21.90 13.82 -3.18
C TYR A 450 20.58 14.20 -3.81
N ASP A 451 20.12 15.45 -3.62
CA ASP A 451 18.89 15.99 -4.21
C ASP A 451 19.23 17.10 -5.23
N PRO A 452 19.25 16.79 -6.54
CA PRO A 452 19.57 17.79 -7.57
C PRO A 452 18.45 18.84 -7.73
N GLY A 453 17.25 18.58 -7.22
CA GLY A 453 16.14 19.53 -7.24
C GLY A 453 16.22 20.63 -6.17
N ALA A 454 16.99 20.42 -5.09
CA ALA A 454 17.13 21.40 -4.02
C ALA A 454 17.83 22.69 -4.49
N SER A 455 18.79 22.60 -5.41
CA SER A 455 19.50 23.75 -5.96
C SER A 455 18.64 24.63 -6.89
N LYS A 456 17.56 24.07 -7.47
CA LYS A 456 16.65 24.82 -8.34
C LYS A 456 15.61 25.62 -7.56
N LEU A 457 15.27 25.20 -6.33
CA LEU A 457 14.33 25.90 -5.45
C LEU A 457 14.98 27.05 -4.68
N ALA A 458 16.29 26.94 -4.39
CA ALA A 458 17.06 27.99 -3.73
C ALA A 458 17.39 29.19 -4.65
N ARG A 459 17.12 29.07 -5.97
CA ARG A 459 17.37 30.14 -6.97
C ARG A 459 16.10 30.86 -7.45
N LYS A 460 14.96 30.56 -6.89
CA LYS A 460 13.69 31.28 -7.06
C LYS A 460 13.24 31.93 -5.74
#